data_442f8147fdd982ff926065870291247b
#
_entry.id   442f8147fdd982ff926065870291247b
#
_cell.length_a   1.000
_cell.length_b   1.000
_cell.length_c   1.000
_cell.angle_alpha   90.00
_cell.angle_beta   90.00
_cell.angle_gamma   90.00
#
_symmetry.space_group_name_H-M   'P 1'
#
loop_
_entity.id
_entity.type
_entity.pdbx_description
1 polymer ?
#
loop_
_entity_poly.entity_id
_entity_poly.type
_entity_poly.pdbx_seq_one_letter_code
_entity_poly.pdbx_strand_id
1 'polypeptide(L)'
;NDHGYLTLEEIQKELKAYKKDERLSALDMDAIKSSDLDKIVPVFTKECSIPPVMKDYIALMARNVVRFIDTDLRLEQTERINSYQASFMASQELEGEFNFFVGISGEPEAVIEAASVFGREEFQTVDEDSLDAVSEFINCNNGLYASKLSEEEIELELLPPMMYTTQMKIQTDGPM
;
A
#
# COMPACT_ATOMS: atom_id res chain seq x y z
N ASN A 1 26.30 7.71 -12.18
CA ASN A 1 24.88 7.28 -12.17
C ASN A 1 24.84 5.82 -11.74
N ASP A 2 25.07 5.59 -10.45
CA ASP A 2 24.85 4.28 -9.85
C ASP A 2 23.35 4.19 -9.52
N HIS A 3 22.59 3.57 -10.39
CA HIS A 3 21.34 2.96 -10.01
C HIS A 3 21.74 1.75 -9.16
N GLY A 4 21.56 1.88 -7.82
CA GLY A 4 21.98 0.88 -6.86
C GLY A 4 21.22 -0.44 -7.01
N TYR A 5 21.64 -1.24 -7.97
CA TYR A 5 21.21 -2.62 -8.01
C TYR A 5 21.88 -3.35 -6.85
N LEU A 6 21.07 -4.01 -6.03
CA LEU A 6 21.56 -4.89 -4.97
C LEU A 6 22.54 -5.90 -5.58
N THR A 7 23.70 -6.05 -4.95
CA THR A 7 24.65 -7.10 -5.33
C THR A 7 24.07 -8.47 -5.01
N LEU A 8 24.55 -9.51 -5.67
CA LEU A 8 24.16 -10.90 -5.37
C LEU A 8 24.33 -11.27 -3.88
N GLU A 9 25.33 -10.68 -3.22
CA GLU A 9 25.57 -10.89 -1.78
C GLU A 9 24.51 -10.20 -0.91
N GLU A 10 24.09 -8.99 -1.27
CA GLU A 10 23.01 -8.27 -0.60
C GLU A 10 21.66 -8.98 -0.79
N ILE A 11 21.35 -9.40 -2.01
CA ILE A 11 20.18 -10.23 -2.31
C ILE A 11 20.20 -11.53 -1.48
N GLN A 12 21.33 -12.20 -1.40
CA GLN A 12 21.45 -13.43 -0.60
C GLN A 12 21.33 -13.18 0.90
N LYS A 13 21.81 -12.02 1.38
CA LYS A 13 21.70 -11.62 2.79
C LYS A 13 20.23 -11.33 3.15
N GLU A 14 19.52 -10.59 2.31
CA GLU A 14 18.11 -10.29 2.49
C GLU A 14 17.25 -11.57 2.39
N LEU A 15 17.50 -12.42 1.42
CA LEU A 15 16.84 -13.73 1.31
C LEU A 15 17.12 -14.64 2.51
N LYS A 16 18.32 -14.54 3.14
CA LYS A 16 18.60 -15.26 4.38
C LYS A 16 17.87 -14.68 5.57
N ALA A 17 17.65 -13.37 5.61
CA ALA A 17 16.85 -12.72 6.65
C ALA A 17 15.39 -13.18 6.55
N TYR A 18 14.79 -13.22 5.35
CA TYR A 18 13.47 -13.80 5.12
C TYR A 18 13.39 -15.30 5.46
N LYS A 19 14.43 -16.08 5.18
CA LYS A 19 14.49 -17.52 5.56
C LYS A 19 14.53 -17.74 7.07
N LYS A 20 14.90 -16.75 7.87
CA LYS A 20 14.84 -16.84 9.34
C LYS A 20 13.43 -16.64 9.89
N ASP A 21 12.51 -16.16 9.09
CA ASP A 21 11.12 -16.12 9.49
C ASP A 21 10.52 -17.53 9.32
N GLU A 22 10.38 -18.25 10.44
CA GLU A 22 9.85 -19.62 10.47
C GLU A 22 8.43 -19.75 9.88
N ARG A 23 7.76 -18.61 9.62
CA ARG A 23 6.42 -18.53 9.01
C ARG A 23 6.43 -18.69 7.49
N LEU A 24 7.59 -18.57 6.83
CA LEU A 24 7.71 -18.66 5.37
C LEU A 24 8.08 -20.08 4.92
N SER A 25 7.20 -20.69 4.11
CA SER A 25 7.44 -21.97 3.46
C SER A 25 8.37 -21.83 2.23
N ALA A 26 8.80 -22.96 1.68
CA ALA A 26 9.56 -22.95 0.43
C ALA A 26 8.75 -22.36 -0.74
N LEU A 27 7.45 -22.59 -0.77
CA LEU A 27 6.54 -22.00 -1.78
C LEU A 27 6.40 -20.49 -1.63
N ASP A 28 6.34 -20.00 -0.37
CA ASP A 28 6.33 -18.55 -0.10
C ASP A 28 7.61 -17.90 -0.62
N MET A 29 8.77 -18.56 -0.41
CA MET A 29 10.06 -18.07 -0.90
C MET A 29 10.14 -18.06 -2.43
N ASP A 30 9.52 -19.02 -3.10
CA ASP A 30 9.48 -19.05 -4.57
C ASP A 30 8.54 -17.94 -5.11
N ALA A 31 7.42 -17.67 -4.42
CA ALA A 31 6.56 -16.54 -4.75
C ALA A 31 7.31 -15.19 -4.61
N ILE A 32 8.01 -14.97 -3.49
CA ILE A 32 8.79 -13.75 -3.25
C ILE A 32 9.86 -13.55 -4.34
N LYS A 33 10.57 -14.61 -4.73
CA LYS A 33 11.60 -14.55 -5.78
C LYS A 33 11.04 -14.30 -7.18
N SER A 34 9.74 -14.54 -7.40
CA SER A 34 9.15 -14.37 -8.72
C SER A 34 9.03 -12.91 -9.15
N SER A 35 9.14 -11.95 -8.23
CA SER A 35 8.86 -10.52 -8.43
C SER A 35 7.43 -10.26 -8.95
N ASP A 36 6.52 -11.21 -8.76
CA ASP A 36 5.13 -11.15 -9.19
C ASP A 36 4.25 -10.82 -7.97
N LEU A 37 3.77 -9.60 -7.91
CA LEU A 37 2.98 -9.11 -6.77
C LEU A 37 1.68 -9.89 -6.56
N ASP A 38 1.09 -10.47 -7.61
CA ASP A 38 -0.10 -11.30 -7.47
C ASP A 38 0.21 -12.64 -6.73
N LYS A 39 1.47 -13.06 -6.73
CA LYS A 39 1.97 -14.19 -5.94
C LYS A 39 2.52 -13.77 -4.58
N ILE A 40 3.11 -12.58 -4.50
CA ILE A 40 3.76 -12.07 -3.28
C ILE A 40 2.70 -11.63 -2.26
N VAL A 41 1.70 -10.86 -2.65
CA VAL A 41 0.66 -10.36 -1.74
C VAL A 41 -0.06 -11.47 -0.95
N PRO A 42 -0.45 -12.60 -1.55
CA PRO A 42 -1.02 -13.72 -0.81
C PRO A 42 -0.12 -14.27 0.31
N VAL A 43 1.20 -14.19 0.16
CA VAL A 43 2.14 -14.65 1.20
C VAL A 43 2.03 -13.78 2.46
N PHE A 44 1.97 -12.45 2.29
CA PHE A 44 1.91 -11.50 3.40
C PHE A 44 0.51 -11.32 3.98
N THR A 45 -0.53 -11.78 3.28
CA THR A 45 -1.93 -11.70 3.71
C THR A 45 -2.53 -13.05 4.13
N LYS A 46 -1.74 -14.12 4.14
CA LYS A 46 -2.24 -15.48 4.38
C LYS A 46 -2.88 -15.68 5.75
N GLU A 47 -2.39 -14.97 6.76
CA GLU A 47 -2.89 -15.03 8.14
C GLU A 47 -4.14 -14.15 8.34
N CYS A 48 -4.37 -13.21 7.43
CA CYS A 48 -5.54 -12.35 7.41
C CYS A 48 -6.56 -12.93 6.44
N SER A 49 -7.70 -13.37 6.91
CA SER A 49 -8.78 -13.84 6.03
C SER A 49 -9.42 -12.68 5.28
N ILE A 50 -8.69 -12.07 4.34
CA ILE A 50 -9.17 -10.96 3.51
C ILE A 50 -9.79 -11.47 2.20
N PRO A 51 -10.83 -10.79 1.69
CA PRO A 51 -11.44 -11.13 0.41
C PRO A 51 -10.46 -11.06 -0.77
N PRO A 52 -10.68 -11.86 -1.84
CA PRO A 52 -9.83 -11.79 -3.05
C PRO A 52 -9.72 -10.39 -3.64
N VAL A 53 -10.83 -9.65 -3.67
CA VAL A 53 -10.87 -8.26 -4.15
C VAL A 53 -9.91 -7.32 -3.39
N MET A 54 -9.75 -7.51 -2.09
CA MET A 54 -8.78 -6.74 -1.30
C MET A 54 -7.34 -7.15 -1.60
N LYS A 55 -7.08 -8.46 -1.82
CA LYS A 55 -5.74 -8.92 -2.23
C LYS A 55 -5.34 -8.32 -3.57
N ASP A 56 -6.26 -8.29 -4.50
CA ASP A 56 -6.08 -7.70 -5.81
C ASP A 56 -5.83 -6.18 -5.72
N TYR A 57 -6.59 -5.49 -4.87
CA TYR A 57 -6.36 -4.09 -4.58
C TYR A 57 -4.95 -3.82 -4.00
N ILE A 58 -4.53 -4.62 -3.00
CA ILE A 58 -3.19 -4.50 -2.39
C ILE A 58 -2.10 -4.74 -3.44
N ALA A 59 -2.27 -5.71 -4.34
CA ALA A 59 -1.31 -5.98 -5.40
C ALA A 59 -1.21 -4.82 -6.40
N LEU A 60 -2.34 -4.18 -6.74
CA LEU A 60 -2.34 -2.98 -7.58
C LEU A 60 -1.67 -1.80 -6.88
N MET A 61 -2.01 -1.56 -5.61
CA MET A 61 -1.40 -0.50 -4.79
C MET A 61 0.12 -0.69 -4.72
N ALA A 62 0.59 -1.89 -4.41
CA ALA A 62 2.02 -2.20 -4.35
C ALA A 62 2.72 -1.96 -5.70
N ARG A 63 2.10 -2.35 -6.82
CA ARG A 63 2.63 -2.05 -8.16
C ARG A 63 2.77 -0.55 -8.42
N ASN A 64 1.77 0.23 -7.99
CA ASN A 64 1.78 1.67 -8.19
C ASN A 64 2.77 2.38 -7.25
N VAL A 65 2.95 1.90 -6.02
CA VAL A 65 4.04 2.39 -5.14
C VAL A 65 5.39 2.15 -5.81
N VAL A 66 5.68 0.92 -6.26
CA VAL A 66 6.94 0.60 -6.97
C VAL A 66 7.14 1.45 -8.22
N ARG A 67 6.08 1.75 -8.94
CA ARG A 67 6.15 2.51 -10.19
C ARG A 67 6.34 4.01 -9.99
N PHE A 68 5.71 4.58 -8.96
CA PHE A 68 5.56 6.02 -8.84
C PHE A 68 6.24 6.63 -7.62
N ILE A 69 6.59 5.83 -6.60
CA ILE A 69 7.11 6.33 -5.32
C ILE A 69 8.48 5.70 -5.01
N ASP A 70 8.53 4.40 -4.78
CA ASP A 70 9.76 3.73 -4.34
C ASP A 70 9.87 2.32 -4.94
N THR A 71 10.97 2.08 -5.65
CA THR A 71 11.28 0.77 -6.26
C THR A 71 11.66 -0.29 -5.23
N ASP A 72 12.02 0.11 -4.02
CA ASP A 72 12.49 -0.79 -2.94
C ASP A 72 11.38 -1.14 -1.94
N LEU A 73 10.12 -1.07 -2.37
CA LEU A 73 8.97 -1.43 -1.55
C LEU A 73 9.13 -2.80 -0.91
N ARG A 74 8.95 -2.86 0.41
CA ARG A 74 8.85 -4.11 1.18
C ARG A 74 7.44 -4.27 1.73
N LEU A 75 6.83 -5.42 1.47
CA LEU A 75 5.62 -5.82 2.17
C LEU A 75 6.02 -6.48 3.49
N GLU A 76 5.45 -5.97 4.56
CA GLU A 76 5.64 -6.50 5.90
C GLU A 76 4.37 -7.24 6.37
N GLN A 77 4.18 -7.32 7.67
CA GLN A 77 3.04 -8.01 8.27
C GLN A 77 1.73 -7.29 7.95
N THR A 78 0.72 -8.08 7.57
CA THR A 78 -0.66 -7.61 7.46
C THR A 78 -1.43 -8.08 8.68
N GLU A 79 -2.16 -7.17 9.32
CA GLU A 79 -2.96 -7.44 10.52
C GLU A 79 -4.41 -6.99 10.31
N ARG A 80 -5.34 -7.71 10.94
CA ARG A 80 -6.72 -7.26 11.09
C ARG A 80 -6.89 -6.60 12.45
N ILE A 81 -7.32 -5.36 12.44
CA ILE A 81 -7.48 -4.56 13.65
C ILE A 81 -8.90 -3.98 13.72
N ASN A 82 -9.37 -3.60 14.90
CA ASN A 82 -10.68 -2.98 15.09
C ASN A 82 -10.60 -1.46 15.21
N SER A 83 -9.40 -0.94 15.41
CA SER A 83 -9.17 0.50 15.45
C SER A 83 -7.74 0.83 15.04
N TYR A 84 -7.59 1.92 14.33
CA TYR A 84 -6.31 2.47 13.91
C TYR A 84 -6.20 3.93 14.34
N GLN A 85 -5.04 4.34 14.81
CA GLN A 85 -4.76 5.70 15.22
C GLN A 85 -3.61 6.24 14.37
N ALA A 86 -3.85 7.35 13.70
CA ALA A 86 -2.88 8.04 12.89
C ALA A 86 -2.66 9.46 13.40
N SER A 87 -1.44 9.99 13.28
CA SER A 87 -1.13 11.39 13.54
C SER A 87 -1.59 12.29 12.40
N PHE A 88 -1.57 11.76 11.20
CA PHE A 88 -2.07 12.36 9.95
C PHE A 88 -2.39 11.23 8.97
N MET A 89 -3.24 11.51 7.99
CA MET A 89 -3.67 10.54 6.99
C MET A 89 -4.21 11.23 5.76
N ALA A 90 -3.91 10.71 4.58
CA ALA A 90 -4.70 10.90 3.38
C ALA A 90 -5.57 9.68 3.14
N SER A 91 -6.83 9.86 2.77
CA SER A 91 -7.77 8.76 2.60
C SER A 91 -8.80 9.04 1.51
N GLN A 92 -9.44 7.97 1.03
CA GLN A 92 -10.57 8.05 0.10
C GLN A 92 -11.52 6.88 0.33
N GLU A 93 -12.80 7.14 0.20
CA GLU A 93 -13.85 6.12 0.20
C GLU A 93 -14.27 5.80 -1.23
N LEU A 94 -14.58 4.54 -1.46
CA LEU A 94 -15.19 4.05 -2.69
C LEU A 94 -16.49 3.35 -2.33
N GLU A 95 -17.56 3.71 -3.02
CA GLU A 95 -18.89 3.16 -2.82
C GLU A 95 -19.40 2.44 -4.08
N GLY A 96 -20.22 1.41 -3.93
CA GLY A 96 -20.79 0.68 -5.04
C GLY A 96 -21.26 -0.71 -4.63
N GLU A 97 -20.94 -1.73 -5.43
CA GLU A 97 -21.29 -3.11 -5.07
C GLU A 97 -20.66 -3.57 -3.76
N PHE A 98 -19.56 -2.95 -3.35
CA PHE A 98 -18.96 -3.03 -2.03
C PHE A 98 -18.30 -1.70 -1.69
N ASN A 99 -18.11 -1.46 -0.40
CA ASN A 99 -17.55 -0.22 0.09
C ASN A 99 -16.13 -0.45 0.58
N PHE A 100 -15.21 0.43 0.16
CA PHE A 100 -13.84 0.49 0.64
C PHE A 100 -13.56 1.81 1.33
N PHE A 101 -12.80 1.76 2.39
CA PHE A 101 -12.05 2.89 2.91
C PHE A 101 -10.56 2.59 2.73
N VAL A 102 -9.85 3.49 2.08
CA VAL A 102 -8.41 3.39 1.89
C VAL A 102 -7.76 4.59 2.54
N GLY A 103 -6.76 4.35 3.37
CA GLY A 103 -5.99 5.41 3.99
C GLY A 103 -4.49 5.11 3.96
N ILE A 104 -3.69 6.15 3.73
CA ILE A 104 -2.23 6.12 3.83
C ILE A 104 -1.82 7.03 4.97
N SER A 105 -1.08 6.48 5.90
CA SER A 105 -0.41 7.18 7.00
C SER A 105 0.92 6.50 7.29
N GLY A 106 1.79 7.17 8.02
CA GLY A 106 3.10 6.63 8.34
C GLY A 106 3.90 7.56 9.23
N GLU A 107 5.19 7.31 9.38
CA GLU A 107 6.11 8.26 10.00
C GLU A 107 6.26 9.51 9.12
N PRO A 108 6.46 10.70 9.71
CA PRO A 108 6.54 11.96 8.96
C PRO A 108 7.48 11.91 7.77
N GLU A 109 8.67 11.36 7.97
CA GLU A 109 9.73 11.28 6.95
C GLU A 109 9.28 10.45 5.74
N ALA A 110 8.61 9.32 5.98
CA ALA A 110 8.13 8.44 4.92
C ALA A 110 6.99 9.09 4.11
N VAL A 111 6.09 9.82 4.79
CA VAL A 111 5.00 10.54 4.13
C VAL A 111 5.53 11.69 3.29
N ILE A 112 6.50 12.47 3.81
CA ILE A 112 7.16 13.57 3.10
C ILE A 112 7.89 13.03 1.86
N GLU A 113 8.61 11.92 1.98
CA GLU A 113 9.32 11.30 0.87
C GLU A 113 8.32 10.84 -0.22
N ALA A 114 7.27 10.11 0.15
CA ALA A 114 6.26 9.66 -0.79
C ALA A 114 5.55 10.83 -1.49
N ALA A 115 5.18 11.86 -0.74
CA ALA A 115 4.58 13.08 -1.28
C ALA A 115 5.53 13.78 -2.26
N SER A 116 6.80 13.93 -1.89
CA SER A 116 7.79 14.65 -2.70
C SER A 116 8.08 13.92 -4.02
N VAL A 117 8.20 12.61 -3.97
CA VAL A 117 8.44 11.80 -5.17
C VAL A 117 7.24 11.83 -6.10
N PHE A 118 6.04 11.58 -5.58
CA PHE A 118 4.82 11.54 -6.39
C PHE A 118 4.43 12.93 -6.92
N GLY A 119 4.43 13.94 -6.03
CA GLY A 119 4.09 15.34 -6.37
C GLY A 119 5.16 16.04 -7.22
N ARG A 120 6.37 15.48 -7.30
CA ARG A 120 7.54 16.08 -7.97
C ARG A 120 7.85 17.48 -7.43
N GLU A 121 7.67 17.62 -6.13
CA GLU A 121 7.91 18.85 -5.38
C GLU A 121 8.60 18.49 -4.06
N GLU A 122 9.40 19.39 -3.51
CA GLU A 122 10.10 19.14 -2.26
C GLU A 122 9.24 19.62 -1.08
N PHE A 123 8.73 18.68 -0.28
CA PHE A 123 8.06 18.99 0.97
C PHE A 123 9.01 18.84 2.16
N GLN A 124 8.81 19.65 3.22
CA GLN A 124 9.65 19.65 4.42
C GLN A 124 8.86 19.23 5.68
N THR A 125 7.55 19.29 5.61
CA THR A 125 6.63 19.00 6.72
C THR A 125 5.44 18.22 6.22
N VAL A 126 4.79 17.48 7.13
CA VAL A 126 3.48 16.90 6.84
C VAL A 126 2.41 17.95 7.12
N ASP A 127 1.84 18.49 6.07
CA ASP A 127 0.81 19.53 6.06
C ASP A 127 -0.25 19.22 4.99
N GLU A 128 -1.14 20.17 4.70
CA GLU A 128 -2.18 20.00 3.70
C GLU A 128 -1.58 19.75 2.31
N ASP A 129 -0.51 20.46 1.93
CA ASP A 129 0.07 20.35 0.58
C ASP A 129 0.74 18.98 0.36
N SER A 130 1.51 18.49 1.34
CA SER A 130 2.12 17.16 1.26
C SER A 130 1.07 16.04 1.31
N LEU A 131 0.02 16.19 2.13
CA LEU A 131 -1.07 15.21 2.17
C LEU A 131 -1.94 15.25 0.91
N ASP A 132 -2.04 16.40 0.23
CA ASP A 132 -2.71 16.51 -1.07
C ASP A 132 -1.99 15.66 -2.12
N ALA A 133 -0.66 15.71 -2.17
CA ALA A 133 0.12 14.86 -3.06
C ALA A 133 -0.09 13.36 -2.79
N VAL A 134 -0.15 12.94 -1.52
CA VAL A 134 -0.47 11.55 -1.14
C VAL A 134 -1.92 11.20 -1.51
N SER A 135 -2.84 12.14 -1.34
CA SER A 135 -4.24 12.04 -1.69
C SER A 135 -4.43 11.81 -3.20
N GLU A 136 -3.71 12.56 -4.03
CA GLU A 136 -3.70 12.36 -5.48
C GLU A 136 -3.16 10.99 -5.88
N PHE A 137 -2.13 10.46 -5.18
CA PHE A 137 -1.68 9.10 -5.40
C PHE A 137 -2.78 8.07 -5.10
N ILE A 138 -3.49 8.22 -3.97
CA ILE A 138 -4.62 7.34 -3.62
C ILE A 138 -5.71 7.43 -4.70
N ASN A 139 -6.07 8.64 -5.10
CA ASN A 139 -7.12 8.89 -6.10
C ASN A 139 -6.74 8.26 -7.46
N CYS A 140 -5.50 8.40 -7.91
CA CYS A 140 -5.00 7.73 -9.11
C CYS A 140 -5.08 6.20 -9.00
N ASN A 141 -4.65 5.64 -7.87
CA ASN A 141 -4.71 4.19 -7.65
C ASN A 141 -6.15 3.67 -7.65
N ASN A 142 -7.05 4.37 -6.96
CA ASN A 142 -8.46 4.02 -6.86
C ASN A 142 -9.16 4.14 -8.21
N GLY A 143 -8.84 5.17 -9.02
CA GLY A 143 -9.34 5.30 -10.38
C GLY A 143 -8.92 4.15 -11.29
N LEU A 144 -7.67 3.71 -11.20
CA LEU A 144 -7.19 2.54 -11.92
C LEU A 144 -7.90 1.26 -11.47
N TYR A 145 -8.15 1.13 -10.16
CA TYR A 145 -8.85 -0.03 -9.63
C TYR A 145 -10.33 -0.08 -10.04
N ALA A 146 -11.04 1.04 -9.94
CA ALA A 146 -12.41 1.15 -10.40
C ALA A 146 -12.52 0.85 -11.91
N SER A 147 -11.58 1.35 -12.71
CA SER A 147 -11.54 1.04 -14.15
C SER A 147 -11.34 -0.44 -14.42
N LYS A 148 -10.45 -1.11 -13.65
CA LYS A 148 -10.24 -2.56 -13.76
C LYS A 148 -11.51 -3.34 -13.42
N LEU A 149 -12.19 -2.98 -12.34
CA LEU A 149 -13.40 -3.66 -11.91
C LEU A 149 -14.59 -3.43 -12.86
N SER A 150 -14.65 -2.25 -13.49
CA SER A 150 -15.65 -1.94 -14.52
C SER A 150 -15.55 -2.88 -15.74
N GLU A 151 -14.36 -3.40 -16.06
CA GLU A 151 -14.18 -4.43 -17.09
C GLU A 151 -14.84 -5.79 -16.67
N GLU A 152 -15.04 -5.99 -15.37
CA GLU A 152 -15.71 -7.15 -14.76
C GLU A 152 -17.20 -6.87 -14.44
N GLU A 153 -17.74 -5.76 -14.96
CA GLU A 153 -19.13 -5.31 -14.73
C GLU A 153 -19.40 -4.91 -13.25
N ILE A 154 -18.36 -4.60 -12.46
CA ILE A 154 -18.44 -4.12 -11.09
C ILE A 154 -18.22 -2.60 -11.08
N GLU A 155 -19.17 -1.85 -10.59
CA GLU A 155 -19.10 -0.40 -10.55
C GLU A 155 -18.78 0.12 -9.14
N LEU A 156 -17.77 0.99 -9.07
CA LEU A 156 -17.40 1.73 -7.87
C LEU A 156 -17.35 3.23 -8.17
N GLU A 157 -17.93 4.03 -7.29
CA GLU A 157 -17.84 5.48 -7.29
C GLU A 157 -16.76 5.92 -6.29
N LEU A 158 -15.87 6.81 -6.74
CA LEU A 158 -14.85 7.41 -5.89
C LEU A 158 -15.44 8.66 -5.22
N LEU A 159 -15.50 8.67 -3.90
CA LEU A 159 -15.83 9.86 -3.15
C LEU A 159 -14.62 10.83 -3.12
N PRO A 160 -14.85 12.12 -2.82
CA PRO A 160 -13.76 13.07 -2.68
C PRO A 160 -12.75 12.59 -1.62
N PRO A 161 -11.44 12.69 -1.89
CA PRO A 161 -10.44 12.33 -0.91
C PRO A 161 -10.47 13.26 0.31
N MET A 162 -10.05 12.74 1.45
CA MET A 162 -10.01 13.45 2.72
C MET A 162 -8.60 13.45 3.29
N MET A 163 -8.19 14.59 3.83
CA MET A 163 -6.89 14.79 4.46
C MET A 163 -7.06 15.13 5.94
N TYR A 164 -6.26 14.52 6.78
CA TYR A 164 -6.27 14.73 8.23
C TYR A 164 -4.86 15.11 8.66
N THR A 165 -4.68 16.37 9.04
CA THR A 165 -3.42 16.94 9.51
C THR A 165 -3.24 16.84 11.03
N THR A 166 -4.24 16.29 11.73
CA THR A 166 -4.25 16.11 13.17
C THR A 166 -4.58 14.66 13.52
N GLN A 167 -4.22 14.28 14.74
CA GLN A 167 -4.47 12.93 15.23
C GLN A 167 -5.93 12.52 15.05
N MET A 168 -6.14 11.38 14.42
CA MET A 168 -7.45 10.79 14.21
C MET A 168 -7.47 9.32 14.64
N LYS A 169 -8.66 8.82 14.92
CA LYS A 169 -8.91 7.41 15.21
C LYS A 169 -9.97 6.89 14.27
N ILE A 170 -9.62 5.87 13.49
CA ILE A 170 -10.58 5.08 12.72
C ILE A 170 -11.02 3.92 13.61
N GLN A 171 -12.31 3.67 13.64
CA GLN A 171 -12.90 2.55 14.37
C GLN A 171 -13.99 1.93 13.53
N THR A 172 -13.99 0.61 13.45
CA THR A 172 -15.00 -0.17 12.73
C THR A 172 -15.75 -1.07 13.70
N ASP A 173 -16.99 -1.41 13.35
CA ASP A 173 -17.81 -2.39 14.11
C ASP A 173 -17.32 -3.84 13.94
N GLY A 174 -16.35 -4.05 13.06
CA GLY A 174 -15.67 -5.30 12.78
C GLY A 174 -14.19 -5.09 12.48
N PRO A 175 -13.38 -6.15 12.35
CA PRO A 175 -11.97 -6.02 12.01
C PRO A 175 -11.79 -5.44 10.60
N MET A 176 -10.91 -4.44 10.53
CA MET A 176 -10.40 -3.86 9.27
C MET A 176 -9.43 -4.80 8.60
#